data_38b45a4c3cc23f5a23496f332a8079b3
#
_entry.id   38b45a4c3cc23f5a23496f332a8079b3
#
_cell.length_a   1.000
_cell.length_b   1.000
_cell.length_c   1.000
_cell.angle_alpha   90.00
_cell.angle_beta   90.00
_cell.angle_gamma   90.00
#
_symmetry.space_group_name_H-M   'P 1'
#
loop_
_entity.id
_entity.type
_entity.pdbx_description
1 polymer ?
#
loop_
_entity_poly.entity_id
_entity_poly.type
_entity_poly.pdbx_seq_one_letter_code
_entity_poly.pdbx_strand_id
1 'polypeptide(L)'
;MKTVRGKTDHVVVVGAGLAGIATAMRLAAAGRQVTVLERESVPGGRAGIWQSNGHLFDTGPTVLTMPNLIDDVFASLGERTSDWLEMQPVSPLYRTYYPDGSRLDVHSDPQQMAAEIEAVIGPNEAAGYSRFVEYVSELYKLEMNDFIDRNIDSPFDLLTPNLARLTAIGGFRRLAPKVNEFLKDPRTQRVFSFQAMYAGMSPFDALAIYAVIAYMDSVAGVYFPKGGMHAVPVAMSAAAAKHGVSFRYNTEVASVEVHGDRA
;
A
#
# COMPACT_ATOMS: atom_id res chain seq x y z
N MET A 1 10.91 -10.54 -13.18
CA MET A 1 11.64 -11.02 -11.99
C MET A 1 12.96 -11.63 -12.41
N LYS A 2 14.11 -11.08 -12.01
CA LYS A 2 15.40 -11.75 -12.26
C LYS A 2 15.45 -13.02 -11.42
N THR A 3 15.51 -14.17 -12.09
CA THR A 3 15.68 -15.44 -11.40
C THR A 3 17.12 -15.52 -10.93
N VAL A 4 17.34 -15.63 -9.62
CA VAL A 4 18.67 -15.93 -9.08
C VAL A 4 19.05 -17.32 -9.54
N ARG A 5 19.94 -17.39 -10.54
CA ARG A 5 20.48 -18.66 -11.04
C ARG A 5 21.62 -19.10 -10.13
N GLY A 6 21.49 -20.23 -9.51
CA GLY A 6 22.53 -20.87 -8.71
C GLY A 6 21.92 -21.76 -7.63
N LYS A 7 22.65 -22.78 -7.21
CA LYS A 7 22.35 -23.57 -6.01
C LYS A 7 22.70 -22.72 -4.77
N THR A 8 21.80 -21.81 -4.39
CA THR A 8 21.87 -21.16 -3.09
C THR A 8 21.05 -22.00 -2.14
N ASP A 9 21.71 -22.84 -1.38
CA ASP A 9 21.02 -23.74 -0.45
C ASP A 9 20.43 -22.98 0.73
N HIS A 10 21.00 -21.82 1.07
CA HIS A 10 20.57 -20.98 2.18
C HIS A 10 20.58 -19.49 1.80
N VAL A 11 19.48 -18.80 2.09
CA VAL A 11 19.32 -17.36 1.88
C VAL A 11 19.13 -16.67 3.22
N VAL A 12 19.90 -15.61 3.46
CA VAL A 12 19.73 -14.74 4.62
C VAL A 12 19.02 -13.47 4.18
N VAL A 13 17.93 -13.15 4.87
CA VAL A 13 17.18 -11.91 4.69
C VAL A 13 17.47 -11.01 5.88
N VAL A 14 17.91 -9.78 5.61
CA VAL A 14 18.20 -8.79 6.66
C VAL A 14 16.98 -7.90 6.85
N GLY A 15 16.41 -7.96 8.05
CA GLY A 15 15.23 -7.20 8.47
C GLY A 15 13.91 -7.95 8.32
N ALA A 16 13.14 -8.00 9.41
CA ALA A 16 11.80 -8.56 9.49
C ALA A 16 10.71 -7.48 9.32
N GLY A 17 10.93 -6.46 8.48
CA GLY A 17 9.87 -5.59 7.99
C GLY A 17 8.96 -6.32 6.99
N LEU A 18 7.83 -5.75 6.61
CA LEU A 18 6.85 -6.39 5.69
C LEU A 18 7.50 -6.90 4.41
N ALA A 19 8.39 -6.10 3.79
CA ALA A 19 9.08 -6.50 2.55
C ALA A 19 10.04 -7.70 2.77
N GLY A 20 10.79 -7.69 3.89
CA GLY A 20 11.70 -8.79 4.23
C GLY A 20 10.94 -10.09 4.52
N ILE A 21 9.84 -10.02 5.27
CA ILE A 21 8.99 -11.18 5.55
C ILE A 21 8.35 -11.71 4.26
N ALA A 22 7.78 -10.83 3.41
CA ALA A 22 7.20 -11.24 2.12
C ALA A 22 8.24 -11.90 1.21
N THR A 23 9.47 -11.37 1.19
CA THR A 23 10.60 -11.99 0.48
C THR A 23 10.91 -13.38 1.03
N ALA A 24 10.98 -13.51 2.35
CA ALA A 24 11.25 -14.79 3.00
C ALA A 24 10.15 -15.83 2.70
N MET A 25 8.87 -15.43 2.73
CA MET A 25 7.75 -16.29 2.38
C MET A 25 7.85 -16.79 0.95
N ARG A 26 8.12 -15.91 -0.02
CA ARG A 26 8.25 -16.29 -1.44
C ARG A 26 9.49 -17.17 -1.70
N LEU A 27 10.59 -16.93 -1.00
CA LEU A 27 11.79 -17.78 -1.09
C LEU A 27 11.54 -19.17 -0.51
N ALA A 28 10.86 -19.26 0.63
CA ALA A 28 10.47 -20.53 1.23
C ALA A 28 9.51 -21.31 0.31
N ALA A 29 8.53 -20.63 -0.30
CA ALA A 29 7.64 -21.20 -1.30
C ALA A 29 8.40 -21.76 -2.53
N ALA A 30 9.52 -21.14 -2.88
CA ALA A 30 10.42 -21.61 -3.94
C ALA A 30 11.38 -22.74 -3.47
N GLY A 31 11.18 -23.27 -2.26
CA GLY A 31 11.98 -24.38 -1.70
C GLY A 31 13.36 -23.99 -1.21
N ARG A 32 13.59 -22.70 -0.90
CA ARG A 32 14.87 -22.24 -0.33
C ARG A 32 14.85 -22.34 1.18
N GLN A 33 15.98 -22.69 1.79
CA GLN A 33 16.20 -22.52 3.22
C GLN A 33 16.39 -21.02 3.50
N VAL A 34 15.62 -20.45 4.42
CA VAL A 34 15.63 -19.01 4.68
C VAL A 34 15.84 -18.74 6.17
N THR A 35 16.76 -17.81 6.47
CA THR A 35 16.92 -17.21 7.80
C THR A 35 16.70 -15.70 7.69
N VAL A 36 15.84 -15.17 8.55
CA VAL A 36 15.62 -13.71 8.69
C VAL A 36 16.35 -13.25 9.96
N LEU A 37 17.19 -12.22 9.81
CA LEU A 37 17.89 -11.56 10.90
C LEU A 37 17.23 -10.21 11.18
N GLU A 38 16.77 -10.00 12.41
CA GLU A 38 16.07 -8.77 12.81
C GLU A 38 16.71 -8.22 14.11
N ARG A 39 17.04 -6.93 14.08
CA ARG A 39 17.66 -6.26 15.23
C ARG A 39 16.70 -6.06 16.40
N GLU A 40 15.41 -5.85 16.11
CA GLU A 40 14.38 -5.68 17.14
C GLU A 40 13.94 -7.03 17.72
N SER A 41 13.23 -6.98 18.83
CA SER A 41 12.68 -8.18 19.49
C SER A 41 11.40 -8.72 18.83
N VAL A 42 10.82 -7.97 17.88
CA VAL A 42 9.55 -8.26 17.21
C VAL A 42 9.66 -7.95 15.71
N PRO A 43 8.85 -8.59 14.84
CA PRO A 43 8.79 -8.25 13.44
C PRO A 43 8.04 -6.94 13.22
N GLY A 44 8.10 -6.42 12.00
CA GLY A 44 7.25 -5.32 11.53
C GLY A 44 8.03 -4.13 10.95
N GLY A 45 9.25 -3.88 11.44
CA GLY A 45 9.99 -2.70 11.01
C GLY A 45 9.19 -1.42 11.23
N ARG A 46 8.85 -0.70 10.16
CA ARG A 46 7.99 0.51 10.27
C ARG A 46 6.52 0.20 10.59
N ALA A 47 6.02 -1.00 10.36
CA ALA A 47 4.73 -1.47 10.86
C ALA A 47 4.92 -2.06 12.27
N GLY A 48 5.58 -1.30 13.14
CA GLY A 48 5.94 -1.68 14.50
C GLY A 48 4.84 -1.35 15.50
N ILE A 49 5.13 -1.67 16.76
CA ILE A 49 4.26 -1.42 17.89
C ILE A 49 5.05 -0.79 19.04
N TRP A 50 4.43 0.09 19.77
CA TRP A 50 4.92 0.65 21.01
C TRP A 50 3.95 0.36 22.14
N GLN A 51 4.46 -0.13 23.27
CA GLN A 51 3.64 -0.42 24.44
C GLN A 51 4.00 0.52 25.59
N SER A 52 3.00 1.14 26.19
CA SER A 52 3.17 2.00 27.37
C SER A 52 1.93 1.93 28.24
N ASN A 53 2.15 1.77 29.56
CA ASN A 53 1.09 1.78 30.59
C ASN A 53 -0.11 0.87 30.26
N GLY A 54 0.14 -0.32 29.69
CA GLY A 54 -0.92 -1.26 29.30
C GLY A 54 -1.63 -0.94 27.99
N HIS A 55 -1.25 0.13 27.29
CA HIS A 55 -1.77 0.49 25.98
C HIS A 55 -0.79 0.08 24.87
N LEU A 56 -1.36 -0.30 23.72
CA LEU A 56 -0.64 -0.64 22.50
C LEU A 56 -0.86 0.46 21.46
N PHE A 57 0.21 0.91 20.82
CA PHE A 57 0.18 1.94 19.79
C PHE A 57 0.89 1.42 18.55
N ASP A 58 0.17 1.36 17.42
CA ASP A 58 0.81 1.17 16.11
C ASP A 58 1.71 2.38 15.83
N THR A 59 2.97 2.14 15.44
CA THR A 59 3.97 3.21 15.28
C THR A 59 4.22 3.59 13.82
N GLY A 60 3.46 3.01 12.90
CA GLY A 60 3.68 3.16 11.47
C GLY A 60 2.40 3.46 10.70
N PRO A 61 2.13 2.69 9.63
CA PRO A 61 0.97 2.91 8.80
C PRO A 61 -0.33 2.77 9.60
N THR A 62 -1.29 3.64 9.32
CA THR A 62 -2.62 3.64 9.94
C THR A 62 -3.72 3.20 8.97
N VAL A 63 -3.37 3.04 7.71
CA VAL A 63 -4.25 2.61 6.61
C VAL A 63 -3.67 1.39 5.95
N LEU A 64 -4.52 0.41 5.67
CA LEU A 64 -4.19 -0.74 4.85
C LEU A 64 -5.08 -0.71 3.61
N THR A 65 -4.44 -0.51 2.46
CA THR A 65 -5.06 -0.60 1.14
C THR A 65 -4.52 -1.84 0.42
N MET A 66 -5.19 -2.27 -0.64
CA MET A 66 -4.74 -3.36 -1.50
C MET A 66 -4.47 -4.68 -0.74
N PRO A 67 -5.44 -5.21 0.03
CA PRO A 67 -5.28 -6.44 0.80
C PRO A 67 -4.92 -7.65 -0.08
N ASN A 68 -5.29 -7.61 -1.36
CA ASN A 68 -4.94 -8.61 -2.35
C ASN A 68 -3.43 -8.85 -2.51
N LEU A 69 -2.59 -7.85 -2.24
CA LEU A 69 -1.13 -8.03 -2.24
C LEU A 69 -0.65 -8.88 -1.06
N ILE A 70 -1.34 -8.78 0.08
CA ILE A 70 -1.09 -9.64 1.24
C ILE A 70 -1.59 -11.05 0.95
N ASP A 71 -2.78 -11.17 0.36
CA ASP A 71 -3.36 -12.45 -0.05
C ASP A 71 -2.42 -13.22 -0.97
N ASP A 72 -1.82 -12.53 -1.95
CA ASP A 72 -0.87 -13.13 -2.89
C ASP A 72 0.41 -13.64 -2.19
N VAL A 73 0.88 -12.95 -1.15
CA VAL A 73 2.03 -13.42 -0.35
C VAL A 73 1.68 -14.68 0.43
N PHE A 74 0.52 -14.75 1.11
CA PHE A 74 0.06 -15.96 1.79
C PHE A 74 -0.18 -17.11 0.81
N ALA A 75 -0.83 -16.82 -0.33
CA ALA A 75 -1.10 -17.80 -1.37
C ALA A 75 0.18 -18.41 -1.94
N SER A 76 1.30 -17.69 -1.95
CA SER A 76 2.59 -18.25 -2.38
C SER A 76 3.04 -19.46 -1.53
N LEU A 77 2.62 -19.52 -0.27
CA LEU A 77 2.86 -20.64 0.64
C LEU A 77 1.71 -21.66 0.66
N GLY A 78 0.66 -21.47 -0.16
CA GLY A 78 -0.57 -22.26 -0.09
C GLY A 78 -1.47 -21.95 1.11
N GLU A 79 -1.25 -20.82 1.77
CA GLU A 79 -2.05 -20.36 2.91
C GLU A 79 -3.11 -19.35 2.45
N ARG A 80 -4.17 -19.20 3.24
CA ARG A 80 -5.17 -18.15 3.05
C ARG A 80 -4.98 -17.09 4.12
N THR A 81 -5.00 -15.82 3.75
CA THR A 81 -4.88 -14.70 4.70
C THR A 81 -5.91 -14.78 5.82
N SER A 82 -7.14 -15.20 5.51
CA SER A 82 -8.24 -15.33 6.48
C SER A 82 -7.98 -16.34 7.60
N ASP A 83 -7.05 -17.27 7.42
CA ASP A 83 -6.69 -18.23 8.46
C ASP A 83 -5.70 -17.63 9.49
N TRP A 84 -5.15 -16.45 9.18
CA TRP A 84 -4.12 -15.75 9.96
C TRP A 84 -4.52 -14.36 10.42
N LEU A 85 -5.33 -13.65 9.62
CA LEU A 85 -5.72 -12.26 9.83
C LEU A 85 -7.21 -12.07 9.56
N GLU A 86 -7.88 -11.36 10.46
CA GLU A 86 -9.24 -10.86 10.24
C GLU A 86 -9.13 -9.40 9.76
N MET A 87 -9.34 -9.20 8.44
CA MET A 87 -9.35 -7.88 7.82
C MET A 87 -10.76 -7.30 7.85
N GLN A 88 -10.92 -6.14 8.47
CA GLN A 88 -12.21 -5.46 8.57
C GLN A 88 -12.22 -4.25 7.63
N PRO A 89 -13.20 -4.14 6.71
CA PRO A 89 -13.37 -2.92 5.92
C PRO A 89 -13.76 -1.76 6.84
N VAL A 90 -13.18 -0.59 6.58
CA VAL A 90 -13.47 0.64 7.33
C VAL A 90 -14.57 1.42 6.61
N SER A 91 -15.63 1.80 7.35
CA SER A 91 -16.70 2.64 6.82
C SER A 91 -17.30 3.53 7.93
N PRO A 92 -17.39 4.86 7.74
CA PRO A 92 -16.71 5.60 6.68
C PRO A 92 -15.19 5.48 6.80
N LEU A 93 -14.46 5.67 5.70
CA LEU A 93 -12.99 5.62 5.66
C LEU A 93 -12.39 6.66 6.59
N TYR A 94 -12.93 7.88 6.49
CA TYR A 94 -12.66 9.01 7.37
C TYR A 94 -13.78 10.04 7.24
N ARG A 95 -13.78 10.99 8.16
CA ARG A 95 -14.76 12.06 8.24
C ARG A 95 -14.04 13.40 8.23
N THR A 96 -14.48 14.30 7.37
CA THR A 96 -13.94 15.64 7.29
C THR A 96 -14.90 16.66 7.90
N TYR A 97 -14.35 17.64 8.58
CA TYR A 97 -15.08 18.76 9.18
C TYR A 97 -14.56 20.05 8.59
N TYR A 98 -15.46 20.97 8.28
CA TYR A 98 -15.12 22.24 7.64
C TYR A 98 -15.52 23.43 8.54
N PRO A 99 -14.87 24.61 8.34
CA PRO A 99 -15.15 25.79 9.16
C PRO A 99 -16.59 26.30 9.08
N ASP A 100 -17.32 26.01 8.00
CA ASP A 100 -18.73 26.34 7.82
C ASP A 100 -19.69 25.40 8.58
N GLY A 101 -19.13 24.47 9.36
CA GLY A 101 -19.88 23.46 10.11
C GLY A 101 -20.32 22.26 9.27
N SER A 102 -20.07 22.25 7.96
CA SER A 102 -20.37 21.10 7.13
C SER A 102 -19.42 19.92 7.42
N ARG A 103 -19.91 18.72 7.15
CA ARG A 103 -19.21 17.47 7.34
C ARG A 103 -19.37 16.63 6.09
N LEU A 104 -18.33 15.89 5.72
CA LEU A 104 -18.37 14.92 4.62
C LEU A 104 -17.79 13.61 5.12
N ASP A 105 -18.58 12.55 5.06
CA ASP A 105 -18.14 11.17 5.32
C ASP A 105 -17.61 10.56 4.02
N VAL A 106 -16.39 10.05 4.05
CA VAL A 106 -15.77 9.48 2.85
C VAL A 106 -15.97 7.98 2.85
N HIS A 107 -16.55 7.49 1.76
CA HIS A 107 -16.90 6.09 1.55
C HIS A 107 -16.11 5.48 0.40
N SER A 108 -15.80 4.18 0.49
CA SER A 108 -15.13 3.43 -0.59
C SER A 108 -16.10 3.00 -1.69
N ASP A 109 -17.39 2.89 -1.39
CA ASP A 109 -18.41 2.65 -2.41
C ASP A 109 -18.67 3.93 -3.21
N PRO A 110 -18.40 3.95 -4.55
CA PRO A 110 -18.54 5.16 -5.34
C PRO A 110 -19.97 5.69 -5.42
N GLN A 111 -20.97 4.82 -5.32
CA GLN A 111 -22.39 5.25 -5.36
C GLN A 111 -22.77 5.92 -4.04
N GLN A 112 -22.37 5.33 -2.93
CA GLN A 112 -22.58 5.90 -1.61
C GLN A 112 -21.84 7.24 -1.46
N MET A 113 -20.60 7.33 -1.94
CA MET A 113 -19.83 8.56 -1.91
C MET A 113 -20.45 9.65 -2.80
N ALA A 114 -20.94 9.30 -3.99
CA ALA A 114 -21.65 10.24 -4.86
C ALA A 114 -22.93 10.78 -4.20
N ALA A 115 -23.70 9.91 -3.52
CA ALA A 115 -24.90 10.31 -2.79
C ALA A 115 -24.56 11.23 -1.60
N GLU A 116 -23.48 10.98 -0.87
CA GLU A 116 -23.00 11.85 0.20
C GLU A 116 -22.59 13.23 -0.33
N ILE A 117 -21.85 13.28 -1.45
CA ILE A 117 -21.48 14.54 -2.10
C ILE A 117 -22.72 15.29 -2.59
N GLU A 118 -23.69 14.59 -3.17
CA GLU A 118 -24.93 15.19 -3.63
C GLU A 118 -25.72 15.83 -2.48
N ALA A 119 -25.83 15.14 -1.37
CA ALA A 119 -26.54 15.61 -0.18
C ALA A 119 -25.87 16.82 0.50
N VAL A 120 -24.53 16.83 0.56
CA VAL A 120 -23.77 17.88 1.27
C VAL A 120 -23.45 19.07 0.39
N ILE A 121 -23.23 18.87 -0.92
CA ILE A 121 -22.72 19.90 -1.83
C ILE A 121 -23.69 20.13 -3.01
N GLY A 122 -24.11 19.04 -3.66
CA GLY A 122 -25.07 19.11 -4.76
C GLY A 122 -24.75 18.21 -5.95
N PRO A 123 -25.73 18.06 -6.85
CA PRO A 123 -25.67 17.06 -7.94
C PRO A 123 -24.56 17.29 -8.97
N ASN A 124 -24.20 18.55 -9.22
CA ASN A 124 -23.12 18.85 -10.16
C ASN A 124 -21.76 18.35 -9.68
N GLU A 125 -21.51 18.45 -8.37
CA GLU A 125 -20.30 17.98 -7.75
C GLU A 125 -20.24 16.44 -7.68
N ALA A 126 -21.39 15.81 -7.39
CA ALA A 126 -21.52 14.34 -7.44
C ALA A 126 -21.24 13.78 -8.84
N ALA A 127 -21.76 14.44 -9.89
CA ALA A 127 -21.44 14.10 -11.28
C ALA A 127 -19.95 14.32 -11.61
N GLY A 128 -19.33 15.35 -11.02
CA GLY A 128 -17.89 15.59 -11.11
C GLY A 128 -17.08 14.47 -10.48
N TYR A 129 -17.50 14.03 -9.30
CA TYR A 129 -16.88 12.91 -8.59
C TYR A 129 -16.97 11.60 -9.40
N SER A 130 -18.11 11.30 -10.02
CA SER A 130 -18.25 10.10 -10.84
C SER A 130 -17.23 10.07 -11.99
N ARG A 131 -17.03 11.21 -12.67
CA ARG A 131 -15.99 11.33 -13.72
C ARG A 131 -14.57 11.23 -13.14
N PHE A 132 -14.34 11.73 -11.92
CA PHE A 132 -13.07 11.56 -11.23
C PHE A 132 -12.78 10.09 -10.91
N VAL A 133 -13.78 9.32 -10.46
CA VAL A 133 -13.65 7.87 -10.23
C VAL A 133 -13.26 7.13 -11.51
N GLU A 134 -13.86 7.48 -12.64
CA GLU A 134 -13.49 6.91 -13.95
C GLU A 134 -12.02 7.18 -14.28
N TYR A 135 -11.58 8.44 -14.07
CA TYR A 135 -10.21 8.85 -14.31
C TYR A 135 -9.21 8.10 -13.43
N VAL A 136 -9.43 8.04 -12.10
CA VAL A 136 -8.49 7.35 -11.20
C VAL A 136 -8.52 5.84 -11.36
N SER A 137 -9.65 5.28 -11.81
CA SER A 137 -9.76 3.86 -12.16
C SER A 137 -8.94 3.50 -13.40
N GLU A 138 -8.95 4.38 -14.42
CA GLU A 138 -8.09 4.19 -15.59
C GLU A 138 -6.61 4.36 -15.20
N LEU A 139 -6.30 5.38 -14.41
CA LEU A 139 -4.96 5.62 -13.89
C LEU A 139 -4.39 4.38 -13.18
N TYR A 140 -5.16 3.79 -12.26
CA TYR A 140 -4.79 2.58 -11.56
C TYR A 140 -4.49 1.40 -12.50
N LYS A 141 -5.34 1.18 -13.51
CA LYS A 141 -5.14 0.11 -14.51
C LYS A 141 -3.85 0.29 -15.31
N LEU A 142 -3.49 1.52 -15.60
CA LEU A 142 -2.27 1.83 -16.35
C LEU A 142 -1.02 1.71 -15.50
N GLU A 143 -1.12 2.04 -14.21
CA GLU A 143 0.03 2.10 -13.31
C GLU A 143 0.34 0.76 -12.65
N MET A 144 -0.70 -0.02 -12.32
CA MET A 144 -0.53 -1.22 -11.47
C MET A 144 0.50 -2.19 -12.06
N ASN A 145 0.34 -2.58 -13.29
CA ASN A 145 1.17 -3.62 -13.90
C ASN A 145 2.54 -3.14 -14.40
N ASP A 146 2.65 -1.86 -14.75
CA ASP A 146 3.86 -1.33 -15.39
C ASP A 146 4.76 -0.53 -14.45
N PHE A 147 4.19 -0.01 -13.33
CA PHE A 147 4.91 0.91 -12.46
C PHE A 147 4.81 0.56 -10.97
N ILE A 148 3.67 0.04 -10.48
CA ILE A 148 3.47 -0.22 -9.05
C ILE A 148 3.95 -1.64 -8.69
N ASP A 149 3.45 -2.65 -9.40
CA ASP A 149 3.80 -4.07 -9.15
C ASP A 149 4.80 -4.60 -10.18
N ARG A 150 5.84 -3.80 -10.44
CA ARG A 150 6.91 -4.16 -11.37
C ARG A 150 8.27 -3.73 -10.85
N ASN A 151 9.27 -4.57 -11.09
CA ASN A 151 10.65 -4.21 -10.87
C ASN A 151 11.16 -3.36 -12.04
N ILE A 152 11.72 -2.19 -11.74
CA ILE A 152 12.28 -1.26 -12.72
C ILE A 152 13.80 -1.30 -12.56
N ASP A 153 14.47 -2.07 -13.40
CA ASP A 153 15.93 -2.23 -13.38
C ASP A 153 16.63 -1.23 -14.29
N SER A 154 15.92 -0.66 -15.26
CA SER A 154 16.46 0.28 -16.25
C SER A 154 15.44 1.37 -16.60
N PRO A 155 15.87 2.60 -16.92
CA PRO A 155 14.98 3.62 -17.45
C PRO A 155 14.17 3.18 -18.69
N PHE A 156 14.71 2.26 -19.48
CA PHE A 156 14.02 1.70 -20.65
C PHE A 156 12.80 0.83 -20.28
N ASP A 157 12.77 0.28 -19.07
CA ASP A 157 11.62 -0.50 -18.57
C ASP A 157 10.36 0.37 -18.41
N LEU A 158 10.53 1.68 -18.31
CA LEU A 158 9.44 2.66 -18.25
C LEU A 158 8.79 2.93 -19.62
N LEU A 159 9.47 2.60 -20.72
CA LEU A 159 8.97 2.84 -22.08
C LEU A 159 7.93 1.81 -22.48
N THR A 160 6.71 1.99 -21.99
CA THR A 160 5.57 1.12 -22.26
C THR A 160 4.45 1.87 -22.99
N PRO A 161 3.54 1.17 -23.68
CA PRO A 161 2.34 1.80 -24.23
C PRO A 161 1.51 2.53 -23.17
N ASN A 162 1.52 2.03 -21.92
CA ASN A 162 0.81 2.64 -20.81
C ASN A 162 1.44 3.99 -20.40
N LEU A 163 2.75 4.16 -20.52
CA LEU A 163 3.38 5.47 -20.31
C LEU A 163 2.83 6.53 -21.29
N ALA A 164 2.67 6.17 -22.56
CA ALA A 164 2.08 7.09 -23.54
C ALA A 164 0.63 7.43 -23.19
N ARG A 165 -0.16 6.44 -22.75
CA ARG A 165 -1.55 6.65 -22.30
C ARG A 165 -1.60 7.50 -21.03
N LEU A 166 -0.74 7.26 -20.03
CA LEU A 166 -0.62 8.09 -18.83
C LEU A 166 -0.33 9.55 -19.17
N THR A 167 0.54 9.78 -20.17
CA THR A 167 0.82 11.12 -20.67
C THR A 167 -0.43 11.76 -21.31
N ALA A 168 -1.13 11.00 -22.14
CA ALA A 168 -2.33 11.47 -22.85
C ALA A 168 -3.47 11.86 -21.91
N ILE A 169 -3.69 11.08 -20.82
CA ILE A 169 -4.71 11.40 -19.80
C ILE A 169 -4.26 12.47 -18.80
N GLY A 170 -3.04 13.00 -18.96
CA GLY A 170 -2.51 14.09 -18.15
C GLY A 170 -1.88 13.65 -16.82
N GLY A 171 -1.43 12.41 -16.69
CA GLY A 171 -0.81 11.86 -15.48
C GLY A 171 0.42 12.64 -15.01
N PHE A 172 1.16 13.27 -15.93
CA PHE A 172 2.35 14.08 -15.62
C PHE A 172 2.05 15.57 -15.40
N ARG A 173 0.77 15.99 -15.40
CA ARG A 173 0.37 17.33 -14.99
C ARG A 173 0.39 17.44 -13.46
N ARG A 174 0.21 18.65 -12.92
CA ARG A 174 0.09 18.86 -11.47
C ARG A 174 -1.23 18.28 -10.95
N LEU A 175 -1.18 17.63 -9.78
CA LEU A 175 -2.32 16.91 -9.20
C LEU A 175 -3.49 17.83 -8.88
N ALA A 176 -3.28 18.91 -8.11
CA ALA A 176 -4.37 19.78 -7.70
C ALA A 176 -5.11 20.40 -8.90
N PRO A 177 -4.44 21.00 -9.93
CA PRO A 177 -5.12 21.42 -11.14
C PRO A 177 -5.86 20.29 -11.87
N LYS A 178 -5.33 19.07 -11.85
CA LYS A 178 -5.99 17.93 -12.51
C LYS A 178 -7.26 17.52 -11.78
N VAL A 179 -7.24 17.43 -10.45
CA VAL A 179 -8.44 17.19 -9.63
C VAL A 179 -9.50 18.27 -9.87
N ASN A 180 -9.07 19.53 -9.99
CA ASN A 180 -9.95 20.67 -10.22
C ASN A 180 -10.63 20.64 -11.61
N GLU A 181 -10.20 19.81 -12.56
CA GLU A 181 -10.93 19.58 -13.80
C GLU A 181 -12.29 18.90 -13.54
N PHE A 182 -12.34 18.03 -12.57
CA PHE A 182 -13.51 17.21 -12.20
C PHE A 182 -14.32 17.84 -11.06
N LEU A 183 -13.66 18.28 -10.02
CA LEU A 183 -14.24 18.76 -8.77
C LEU A 183 -14.11 20.27 -8.65
N LYS A 184 -15.19 20.95 -8.24
CA LYS A 184 -15.24 22.42 -8.17
C LYS A 184 -15.34 22.95 -6.74
N ASP A 185 -15.87 22.16 -5.82
CA ASP A 185 -15.97 22.53 -4.43
C ASP A 185 -14.62 22.32 -3.71
N PRO A 186 -14.12 23.30 -2.93
CA PRO A 186 -12.86 23.20 -2.23
C PRO A 186 -12.78 22.02 -1.24
N ARG A 187 -13.92 21.55 -0.74
CA ARG A 187 -13.99 20.42 0.19
C ARG A 187 -13.62 19.13 -0.50
N THR A 188 -14.25 18.82 -1.62
CA THR A 188 -13.95 17.62 -2.42
C THR A 188 -12.57 17.70 -3.07
N GLN A 189 -12.14 18.86 -3.53
CA GLN A 189 -10.78 19.06 -4.04
C GLN A 189 -9.72 18.65 -3.02
N ARG A 190 -9.90 19.02 -1.75
CA ARG A 190 -8.99 18.62 -0.67
C ARG A 190 -9.08 17.14 -0.37
N VAL A 191 -10.29 16.59 -0.25
CA VAL A 191 -10.54 15.17 0.04
C VAL A 191 -9.88 14.25 -0.98
N PHE A 192 -9.89 14.61 -2.26
CA PHE A 192 -9.38 13.75 -3.34
C PHE A 192 -8.01 14.18 -3.90
N SER A 193 -7.27 14.98 -3.15
CA SER A 193 -5.89 15.34 -3.50
C SER A 193 -4.89 15.20 -2.34
N PHE A 194 -5.34 15.23 -1.08
CA PHE A 194 -4.43 15.20 0.07
C PHE A 194 -3.61 13.91 0.16
N GLN A 195 -4.05 12.83 -0.48
CA GLN A 195 -3.36 11.54 -0.48
C GLN A 195 -1.93 11.61 -1.03
N ALA A 196 -1.59 12.63 -1.82
CA ALA A 196 -0.20 12.90 -2.21
C ALA A 196 0.73 13.06 -1.00
N MET A 197 0.19 13.49 0.15
CA MET A 197 0.95 13.63 1.40
C MET A 197 1.41 12.28 1.97
N TYR A 198 0.78 11.16 1.61
CA TYR A 198 1.26 9.81 1.96
C TYR A 198 2.63 9.52 1.35
N ALA A 199 2.91 10.12 0.20
CA ALA A 199 4.23 10.08 -0.45
C ALA A 199 5.13 11.27 -0.07
N GLY A 200 4.76 12.07 0.93
CA GLY A 200 5.53 13.23 1.40
C GLY A 200 5.47 14.44 0.47
N MET A 201 4.48 14.52 -0.42
CA MET A 201 4.37 15.60 -1.41
C MET A 201 3.15 16.48 -1.15
N SER A 202 3.30 17.79 -1.42
CA SER A 202 2.16 18.69 -1.49
C SER A 202 1.29 18.36 -2.72
N PRO A 203 -0.05 18.38 -2.62
CA PRO A 203 -0.94 18.20 -3.79
C PRO A 203 -0.69 19.22 -4.91
N PHE A 204 -0.15 20.39 -4.58
CA PHE A 204 0.18 21.44 -5.56
C PHE A 204 1.47 21.17 -6.34
N ASP A 205 2.37 20.36 -5.77
CA ASP A 205 3.68 20.02 -6.36
C ASP A 205 3.70 18.60 -6.93
N ALA A 206 2.86 17.72 -6.42
CA ALA A 206 2.73 16.34 -6.89
C ALA A 206 2.25 16.27 -8.35
N LEU A 207 2.63 15.22 -9.04
CA LEU A 207 2.10 14.87 -10.36
C LEU A 207 0.76 14.16 -10.23
N ALA A 208 -0.09 14.25 -11.25
CA ALA A 208 -1.42 13.66 -11.24
C ALA A 208 -1.44 12.12 -11.20
N ILE A 209 -0.33 11.45 -11.51
CA ILE A 209 -0.16 10.01 -11.27
C ILE A 209 -0.41 9.64 -9.79
N TYR A 210 -0.10 10.54 -8.85
CA TYR A 210 -0.39 10.30 -7.43
C TYR A 210 -1.89 10.25 -7.08
N ALA A 211 -2.78 10.64 -8.01
CA ALA A 211 -4.23 10.43 -7.83
C ALA A 211 -4.60 8.94 -7.76
N VAL A 212 -3.72 8.03 -8.18
CA VAL A 212 -3.90 6.59 -7.99
C VAL A 212 -4.07 6.21 -6.52
N ILE A 213 -3.48 6.97 -5.60
CA ILE A 213 -3.64 6.73 -4.16
C ILE A 213 -5.09 6.99 -3.73
N ALA A 214 -5.75 8.01 -4.31
CA ALA A 214 -7.17 8.24 -4.08
C ALA A 214 -8.05 7.08 -4.60
N TYR A 215 -7.65 6.40 -5.69
CA TYR A 215 -8.29 5.15 -6.08
C TYR A 215 -8.12 4.06 -5.03
N MET A 216 -6.88 3.85 -4.56
CA MET A 216 -6.56 2.78 -3.62
C MET A 216 -7.32 2.90 -2.30
N ASP A 217 -7.52 4.11 -1.79
CA ASP A 217 -8.23 4.33 -0.52
C ASP A 217 -9.73 4.56 -0.71
N SER A 218 -10.14 5.46 -1.61
CA SER A 218 -11.52 5.94 -1.71
C SER A 218 -12.38 5.16 -2.71
N VAL A 219 -11.80 4.23 -3.48
CA VAL A 219 -12.54 3.38 -4.44
C VAL A 219 -12.31 1.91 -4.16
N ALA A 220 -11.06 1.49 -3.97
CA ALA A 220 -10.71 0.10 -3.63
C ALA A 220 -10.95 -0.23 -2.15
N GLY A 221 -10.93 0.79 -1.30
CA GLY A 221 -11.25 0.68 0.12
C GLY A 221 -10.06 0.57 1.05
N VAL A 222 -10.32 0.94 2.29
CA VAL A 222 -9.38 0.84 3.40
C VAL A 222 -9.82 -0.27 4.33
N TYR A 223 -8.86 -1.01 4.81
CA TYR A 223 -9.04 -2.12 5.73
C TYR A 223 -8.25 -1.88 7.01
N PHE A 224 -8.72 -2.45 8.11
CA PHE A 224 -8.01 -2.45 9.37
C PHE A 224 -7.97 -3.86 9.94
N PRO A 225 -6.79 -4.42 10.21
CA PRO A 225 -6.70 -5.76 10.78
C PRO A 225 -7.13 -5.75 12.23
N LYS A 226 -7.89 -6.76 12.64
CA LYS A 226 -8.24 -6.95 14.04
C LYS A 226 -6.96 -7.15 14.87
N GLY A 227 -6.82 -6.35 15.91
CA GLY A 227 -5.63 -6.33 16.75
C GLY A 227 -4.58 -5.29 16.36
N GLY A 228 -4.89 -4.40 15.38
CA GLY A 228 -4.01 -3.31 14.95
C GLY A 228 -3.16 -3.66 13.75
N MET A 229 -2.47 -2.65 13.21
CA MET A 229 -1.65 -2.81 12.01
C MET A 229 -0.47 -3.77 12.21
N HIS A 230 0.06 -3.84 13.44
CA HIS A 230 1.15 -4.76 13.78
C HIS A 230 0.74 -6.24 13.68
N ALA A 231 -0.55 -6.57 13.70
CA ALA A 231 -1.02 -7.93 13.49
C ALA A 231 -0.58 -8.50 12.12
N VAL A 232 -0.42 -7.65 11.10
CA VAL A 232 0.00 -8.08 9.75
C VAL A 232 1.39 -8.71 9.75
N PRO A 233 2.48 -8.03 10.18
CA PRO A 233 3.81 -8.64 10.20
C PRO A 233 3.90 -9.83 11.17
N VAL A 234 3.14 -9.83 12.26
CA VAL A 234 3.07 -10.97 13.19
C VAL A 234 2.50 -12.21 12.50
N ALA A 235 1.35 -12.07 11.82
CA ALA A 235 0.72 -13.16 11.09
C ALA A 235 1.60 -13.68 9.94
N MET A 236 2.18 -12.77 9.15
CA MET A 236 3.09 -13.14 8.07
C MET A 236 4.32 -13.88 8.58
N SER A 237 4.93 -13.43 9.70
CA SER A 237 6.08 -14.10 10.31
C SER A 237 5.72 -15.48 10.82
N ALA A 238 4.56 -15.64 11.44
CA ALA A 238 4.08 -16.92 11.95
C ALA A 238 3.81 -17.91 10.80
N ALA A 239 3.19 -17.46 9.72
CA ALA A 239 3.00 -18.27 8.52
C ALA A 239 4.34 -18.67 7.89
N ALA A 240 5.29 -17.74 7.76
CA ALA A 240 6.63 -18.04 7.26
C ALA A 240 7.35 -19.08 8.12
N ALA A 241 7.27 -18.95 9.44
CA ALA A 241 7.89 -19.89 10.39
C ALA A 241 7.26 -21.30 10.28
N LYS A 242 5.94 -21.41 10.10
CA LYS A 242 5.25 -22.69 9.81
C LYS A 242 5.82 -23.39 8.57
N HIS A 243 6.27 -22.61 7.59
CA HIS A 243 6.87 -23.11 6.34
C HIS A 243 8.41 -23.16 6.38
N GLY A 244 9.02 -23.19 7.58
CA GLY A 244 10.45 -23.48 7.78
C GLY A 244 11.36 -22.25 7.70
N VAL A 245 10.83 -21.02 7.65
CA VAL A 245 11.65 -19.81 7.76
C VAL A 245 12.12 -19.66 9.22
N SER A 246 13.43 -19.51 9.42
CA SER A 246 14.02 -19.25 10.74
C SER A 246 14.12 -17.76 10.99
N PHE A 247 13.58 -17.27 12.11
CA PHE A 247 13.72 -15.88 12.54
C PHE A 247 14.70 -15.79 13.71
N ARG A 248 15.64 -14.86 13.61
CA ARG A 248 16.57 -14.49 14.70
C ARG A 248 16.37 -13.03 15.03
N TYR A 249 15.60 -12.78 16.08
CA TYR A 249 15.39 -11.46 16.65
C TYR A 249 16.57 -11.04 17.53
N ASN A 250 16.64 -9.75 17.89
CA ASN A 250 17.74 -9.15 18.66
C ASN A 250 19.11 -9.41 17.99
N THR A 251 19.13 -9.46 16.66
CA THR A 251 20.31 -9.76 15.86
C THR A 251 20.53 -8.66 14.85
N GLU A 252 21.44 -7.75 15.16
CA GLU A 252 21.83 -6.66 14.28
C GLU A 252 22.89 -7.13 13.27
N VAL A 253 22.67 -6.83 12.00
CA VAL A 253 23.66 -7.05 10.93
C VAL A 253 24.47 -5.77 10.76
N ALA A 254 25.74 -5.83 11.13
CA ALA A 254 26.66 -4.70 11.03
C ALA A 254 27.28 -4.56 9.64
N SER A 255 27.58 -5.70 8.99
CA SER A 255 28.20 -5.71 7.65
C SER A 255 27.86 -7.01 6.91
N VAL A 256 28.01 -6.96 5.60
CA VAL A 256 27.96 -8.13 4.71
C VAL A 256 29.32 -8.28 4.05
N GLU A 257 30.01 -9.37 4.35
CA GLU A 257 31.28 -9.69 3.73
C GLU A 257 31.03 -10.59 2.53
N VAL A 258 31.60 -10.20 1.36
CA VAL A 258 31.40 -10.94 0.12
C VAL A 258 32.70 -11.64 -0.27
N HIS A 259 32.66 -12.96 -0.40
CA HIS A 259 33.75 -13.79 -0.85
C HIS A 259 33.41 -14.47 -2.19
N GLY A 260 33.94 -13.91 -3.27
CA GLY A 260 33.60 -14.35 -4.62
C GLY A 260 32.14 -13.93 -4.99
N ASP A 261 31.27 -14.90 -5.20
CA ASP A 261 29.86 -14.74 -5.54
C ASP A 261 28.89 -14.99 -4.36
N ARG A 262 29.41 -15.13 -3.14
CA ARG A 262 28.63 -15.43 -1.93
C ARG A 262 28.90 -14.40 -0.81
N ALA A 263 27.86 -14.19 0.01
CA ALA A 263 27.91 -13.46 1.24
C ALA A 263 28.02 -14.40 2.44
#